data_ff5353a20cb5048d0e7d1becd9cd0da7
#
_entry.id   ff5353a20cb5048d0e7d1becd9cd0da7
#
_cell.length_a   1.000
_cell.length_b   1.000
_cell.length_c   1.000
_cell.angle_alpha   90.00
_cell.angle_beta   90.00
_cell.angle_gamma   90.00
#
_symmetry.space_group_name_H-M   'P 1'
#
loop_
_entity.id
_entity.type
_entity.pdbx_description
1 polymer ?
#
loop_
_entity_poly.entity_id
_entity_poly.type
_entity_poly.pdbx_seq_one_letter_code
_entity_poly.pdbx_strand_id
1 'polypeptide(L)'
;MKLPGYYTSGQFAHMAEVSVRTIRYYDQQNILKPSYINESGARFYTDEDFVRLQQILLLKYLGFSLEDIREMTINDTDYHLMQNALNLQLKLIDDKIEQMQLVKQAIQDTSREISKNHTVNWSQMLHLIHLTGMEKSLKTQYQNASNISARIRLHEMYSQNQTGWF
;
A
#
# COMPACT_ATOMS: atom_id res chain seq x y z
N MET A 1 20.48 26.21 8.91
CA MET A 1 21.43 26.29 7.80
C MET A 1 20.77 25.71 6.57
N LYS A 2 20.50 26.49 5.52
CA LYS A 2 19.99 25.96 4.25
C LYS A 2 21.17 25.47 3.42
N LEU A 3 21.30 24.19 3.20
CA LEU A 3 22.23 23.61 2.26
C LEU A 3 21.61 23.67 0.87
N PRO A 4 22.18 24.36 -0.12
CA PRO A 4 21.63 24.39 -1.48
C PRO A 4 21.55 22.98 -2.06
N GLY A 5 20.40 22.62 -2.65
CA GLY A 5 20.14 21.30 -3.22
C GLY A 5 19.81 20.19 -2.21
N TYR A 6 19.64 20.53 -0.93
CA TYR A 6 19.28 19.59 0.11
C TYR A 6 17.99 19.99 0.82
N TYR A 7 17.17 19.00 1.15
CA TYR A 7 15.94 19.13 1.91
C TYR A 7 16.10 18.49 3.28
N THR A 8 15.62 19.18 4.31
CA THR A 8 15.50 18.56 5.64
C THR A 8 14.44 17.45 5.62
N SER A 9 14.47 16.53 6.59
CA SER A 9 13.44 15.48 6.70
C SER A 9 12.01 16.05 6.72
N GLY A 10 11.80 17.22 7.32
CA GLY A 10 10.49 17.88 7.34
C GLY A 10 10.05 18.41 5.98
N GLN A 11 10.95 19.10 5.26
CA GLN A 11 10.68 19.59 3.91
C GLN A 11 10.45 18.42 2.94
N PHE A 12 11.28 17.41 3.02
CA PHE A 12 11.23 16.20 2.19
C PHE A 12 9.92 15.43 2.40
N ALA A 13 9.52 15.24 3.65
CA ALA A 13 8.25 14.62 4.00
C ALA A 13 7.04 15.43 3.48
N HIS A 14 7.10 16.77 3.62
CA HIS A 14 6.06 17.65 3.13
C HIS A 14 5.90 17.60 1.61
N MET A 15 7.01 17.60 0.86
CA MET A 15 7.01 17.47 -0.61
C MET A 15 6.37 16.15 -1.09
N ALA A 16 6.54 15.08 -0.34
CA ALA A 16 6.01 13.76 -0.66
C ALA A 16 4.63 13.50 -0.01
N GLU A 17 4.07 14.45 0.72
CA GLU A 17 2.81 14.31 1.45
C GLU A 17 2.80 13.12 2.42
N VAL A 18 3.95 12.87 3.06
CA VAL A 18 4.11 11.80 4.06
C VAL A 18 4.56 12.38 5.41
N SER A 19 4.50 11.57 6.46
CA SER A 19 5.00 11.98 7.77
C SER A 19 6.54 11.90 7.84
N VAL A 20 7.15 12.76 8.66
CA VAL A 20 8.59 12.67 8.98
C VAL A 20 8.93 11.29 9.58
N ARG A 21 7.99 10.70 10.33
CA ARG A 21 8.14 9.36 10.89
C ARG A 21 8.29 8.30 9.78
N THR A 22 7.54 8.43 8.69
CA THR A 22 7.65 7.55 7.52
C THR A 22 9.03 7.62 6.89
N ILE A 23 9.56 8.84 6.69
CA ILE A 23 10.91 9.03 6.13
C ILE A 23 11.98 8.39 7.04
N ARG A 24 11.89 8.61 8.35
CA ARG A 24 12.80 7.98 9.32
C ARG A 24 12.68 6.46 9.34
N TYR A 25 11.47 5.95 9.19
CA TYR A 25 11.23 4.52 9.14
C TYR A 25 11.89 3.89 7.90
N TYR A 26 11.77 4.51 6.73
CA TYR A 26 12.42 4.03 5.53
C TYR A 26 13.95 4.08 5.61
N ASP A 27 14.52 5.08 6.29
CA ASP A 27 15.95 5.10 6.60
C ASP A 27 16.35 3.93 7.51
N GLN A 28 15.60 3.68 8.59
CA GLN A 28 15.85 2.56 9.50
C GLN A 28 15.74 1.19 8.82
N GLN A 29 14.84 1.06 7.85
CA GLN A 29 14.66 -0.17 7.06
C GLN A 29 15.66 -0.32 5.91
N ASN A 30 16.62 0.59 5.77
CA ASN A 30 17.60 0.62 4.68
C ASN A 30 16.99 0.68 3.27
N ILE A 31 15.83 1.32 3.13
CA ILE A 31 15.12 1.48 1.86
C ILE A 31 15.41 2.85 1.24
N LEU A 32 15.42 3.88 2.07
CA LEU A 32 15.71 5.26 1.69
C LEU A 32 16.71 5.87 2.66
N LYS A 33 17.95 5.99 2.24
CA LYS A 33 19.01 6.63 3.03
C LYS A 33 19.08 8.13 2.73
N PRO A 34 19.34 8.98 3.73
CA PRO A 34 19.65 10.38 3.48
C PRO A 34 20.99 10.49 2.75
N SER A 35 21.06 11.42 1.81
CA SER A 35 22.32 11.71 1.08
C SER A 35 23.35 12.39 1.98
N TYR A 36 22.93 13.07 3.05
CA TYR A 36 23.83 13.70 4.00
C TYR A 36 23.26 13.70 5.41
N ILE A 37 24.12 13.43 6.39
CA ILE A 37 23.81 13.55 7.83
C ILE A 37 24.86 14.50 8.42
N ASN A 38 24.40 15.56 9.09
CA ASN A 38 25.31 16.52 9.72
C ASN A 38 25.80 16.02 11.10
N GLU A 39 26.72 16.75 11.71
CA GLU A 39 27.31 16.41 13.01
C GLU A 39 26.29 16.30 14.15
N SER A 40 25.15 17.01 14.05
CA SER A 40 24.03 16.90 15.01
C SER A 40 23.08 15.74 14.73
N GLY A 41 23.34 14.92 13.72
CA GLY A 41 22.49 13.78 13.33
C GLY A 41 21.26 14.19 12.50
N ALA A 42 21.17 15.42 12.02
CA ALA A 42 20.09 15.85 11.15
C ALA A 42 20.29 15.28 9.72
N ARG A 43 19.22 14.78 9.16
CA ARG A 43 19.17 14.12 7.85
C ARG A 43 18.79 15.09 6.76
N PHE A 44 19.47 14.97 5.62
CA PHE A 44 19.25 15.79 4.44
C PHE A 44 19.15 14.90 3.19
N TYR A 45 18.24 15.26 2.31
CA TYR A 45 17.86 14.50 1.12
C TYR A 45 18.00 15.39 -0.13
N THR A 46 18.20 14.75 -1.27
CA THR A 46 18.34 15.41 -2.58
C THR A 46 17.11 15.17 -3.46
N ASP A 47 17.08 15.77 -4.65
CA ASP A 47 16.07 15.48 -5.66
C ASP A 47 16.13 14.04 -6.15
N GLU A 48 17.31 13.42 -6.19
CA GLU A 48 17.47 12.00 -6.54
C GLU A 48 16.83 11.10 -5.46
N ASP A 49 17.03 11.45 -4.19
CA ASP A 49 16.37 10.75 -3.09
C ASP A 49 14.84 10.92 -3.19
N PHE A 50 14.36 12.04 -3.71
CA PHE A 50 12.93 12.27 -3.91
C PHE A 50 12.34 11.35 -4.98
N VAL A 51 13.04 11.18 -6.11
CA VAL A 51 12.63 10.22 -7.14
C VAL A 51 12.57 8.80 -6.55
N ARG A 52 13.57 8.42 -5.76
CA ARG A 52 13.58 7.12 -5.06
C ARG A 52 12.40 6.98 -4.09
N LEU A 53 12.09 8.02 -3.34
CA LEU A 53 10.92 8.02 -2.46
C LEU A 53 9.62 7.83 -3.25
N GLN A 54 9.46 8.51 -4.38
CA GLN A 54 8.28 8.35 -5.24
C GLN A 54 8.13 6.89 -5.74
N GLN A 55 9.22 6.24 -6.12
CA GLN A 55 9.23 4.83 -6.52
C GLN A 55 8.80 3.92 -5.35
N ILE A 56 9.34 4.14 -4.16
CA ILE A 56 8.98 3.39 -2.95
C ILE A 56 7.49 3.54 -2.65
N LEU A 57 6.97 4.77 -2.68
CA LEU A 57 5.57 5.04 -2.40
C LEU A 57 4.64 4.38 -3.42
N LEU A 58 4.99 4.42 -4.70
CA LEU A 58 4.23 3.75 -5.76
C LEU A 58 4.19 2.23 -5.53
N LEU A 59 5.33 1.61 -5.27
CA LEU A 59 5.41 0.17 -5.03
C LEU A 59 4.64 -0.24 -3.76
N LYS A 60 4.71 0.58 -2.71
CA LYS A 60 3.88 0.38 -1.50
C LYS A 60 2.39 0.47 -1.80
N TYR A 61 2.00 1.45 -2.60
CA TYR A 61 0.61 1.60 -3.03
C TYR A 61 0.11 0.37 -3.81
N LEU A 62 0.97 -0.22 -4.65
CA LEU A 62 0.68 -1.44 -5.39
C LEU A 62 0.67 -2.71 -4.52
N GLY A 63 1.06 -2.62 -3.24
CA GLY A 63 0.97 -3.70 -2.28
C GLY A 63 2.25 -4.51 -2.06
N PHE A 64 3.39 -4.07 -2.61
CA PHE A 64 4.68 -4.73 -2.36
C PHE A 64 5.11 -4.62 -0.91
N SER A 65 5.77 -5.65 -0.39
CA SER A 65 6.42 -5.60 0.92
C SER A 65 7.64 -4.66 0.89
N LEU A 66 8.08 -4.19 2.05
CA LEU A 66 9.30 -3.38 2.12
C LEU A 66 10.55 -4.15 1.73
N GLU A 67 10.55 -5.46 1.94
CA GLU A 67 11.63 -6.34 1.55
C GLU A 67 11.74 -6.45 0.02
N ASP A 68 10.60 -6.69 -0.65
CA ASP A 68 10.54 -6.69 -2.12
C ASP A 68 11.01 -5.35 -2.70
N ILE A 69 10.53 -4.24 -2.12
CA ILE A 69 10.91 -2.88 -2.56
C ILE A 69 12.41 -2.65 -2.40
N ARG A 70 12.98 -3.08 -1.28
CA ARG A 70 14.43 -2.96 -1.05
C ARG A 70 15.23 -3.70 -2.11
N GLU A 71 14.83 -4.93 -2.46
CA GLU A 71 15.48 -5.71 -3.50
C GLU A 71 15.35 -5.07 -4.88
N MET A 72 14.17 -4.53 -5.21
CA MET A 72 13.91 -3.84 -6.48
C MET A 72 14.71 -2.54 -6.63
N THR A 73 14.90 -1.78 -5.55
CA THR A 73 15.55 -0.46 -5.59
C THR A 73 17.07 -0.54 -5.52
N ILE A 74 17.64 -1.63 -4.99
CA ILE A 74 19.09 -1.82 -4.92
C ILE A 74 19.68 -2.18 -6.29
N ASN A 75 18.91 -2.87 -7.13
CA ASN A 75 19.31 -3.30 -8.46
C ASN A 75 18.74 -2.36 -9.53
N ASP A 76 19.18 -1.12 -9.57
CA ASP A 76 18.72 -0.05 -10.50
C ASP A 76 18.77 -0.40 -12.00
N THR A 77 19.25 -1.58 -12.37
CA THR A 77 19.47 -1.99 -13.77
C THR A 77 18.58 -3.12 -14.27
N ASP A 78 17.81 -3.77 -13.40
CA ASP A 78 16.96 -4.90 -13.83
C ASP A 78 15.48 -4.52 -13.98
N TYR A 79 15.20 -3.77 -15.06
CA TYR A 79 13.82 -3.44 -15.44
C TYR A 79 12.94 -4.67 -15.71
N HIS A 80 13.53 -5.82 -16.06
CA HIS A 80 12.79 -7.06 -16.27
C HIS A 80 12.21 -7.61 -14.97
N LEU A 81 12.97 -7.55 -13.88
CA LEU A 81 12.50 -7.96 -12.57
C LEU A 81 11.33 -7.08 -12.11
N MET A 82 11.48 -5.77 -12.26
CA MET A 82 10.42 -4.80 -11.96
C MET A 82 9.17 -5.07 -12.79
N GLN A 83 9.31 -5.27 -14.11
CA GLN A 83 8.21 -5.54 -15.02
C GLN A 83 7.48 -6.85 -14.67
N ASN A 84 8.22 -7.92 -14.36
CA ASN A 84 7.65 -9.20 -13.94
C ASN A 84 6.88 -9.06 -12.61
N ALA A 85 7.42 -8.32 -11.67
CA ALA A 85 6.76 -8.06 -10.39
C ALA A 85 5.46 -7.25 -10.58
N LEU A 86 5.47 -6.23 -11.42
CA LEU A 86 4.27 -5.45 -11.75
C LEU A 86 3.21 -6.30 -12.47
N ASN A 87 3.61 -7.14 -13.41
CA ASN A 87 2.70 -8.06 -14.10
C ASN A 87 2.07 -9.07 -13.13
N LEU A 88 2.84 -9.59 -12.17
CA LEU A 88 2.30 -10.45 -11.11
C LEU A 88 1.28 -9.72 -10.26
N GLN A 89 1.54 -8.46 -9.89
CA GLN A 89 0.59 -7.64 -9.13
C GLN A 89 -0.69 -7.36 -9.93
N LEU A 90 -0.57 -7.08 -11.22
CA LEU A 90 -1.75 -6.92 -12.10
C LEU A 90 -2.61 -8.17 -12.07
N LYS A 91 -2.01 -9.35 -12.23
CA LYS A 91 -2.75 -10.63 -12.16
C LYS A 91 -3.46 -10.81 -10.82
N LEU A 92 -2.79 -10.51 -9.70
CA LEU A 92 -3.40 -10.61 -8.38
C LEU A 92 -4.57 -9.62 -8.21
N ILE A 93 -4.47 -8.44 -8.80
CA ILE A 93 -5.55 -7.43 -8.81
C ILE A 93 -6.73 -7.93 -9.65
N ASP A 94 -6.47 -8.46 -10.84
CA ASP A 94 -7.50 -9.02 -11.73
C ASP A 94 -8.25 -10.16 -11.05
N ASP A 95 -7.55 -11.11 -10.44
CA ASP A 95 -8.14 -12.20 -9.66
C ASP A 95 -9.02 -11.65 -8.53
N LYS A 96 -8.59 -10.57 -7.88
CA LYS A 96 -9.35 -9.91 -6.82
C LYS A 96 -10.60 -9.21 -7.35
N ILE A 97 -10.51 -8.57 -8.50
CA ILE A 97 -11.64 -7.93 -9.18
C ILE A 97 -12.69 -8.98 -9.52
N GLU A 98 -12.27 -10.12 -10.10
CA GLU A 98 -13.18 -11.22 -10.44
C GLU A 98 -13.89 -11.76 -9.20
N GLN A 99 -13.17 -12.01 -8.11
CA GLN A 99 -13.75 -12.42 -6.84
C GLN A 99 -14.79 -11.41 -6.31
N MET A 100 -14.46 -10.11 -6.37
CA MET A 100 -15.37 -9.06 -5.91
C MET A 100 -16.61 -8.93 -6.81
N GLN A 101 -16.47 -9.18 -8.11
CA GLN A 101 -17.61 -9.20 -9.03
C GLN A 101 -18.59 -10.34 -8.71
N LEU A 102 -18.08 -11.53 -8.38
CA LEU A 102 -18.92 -12.66 -7.94
C LEU A 102 -19.70 -12.33 -6.67
N VAL A 103 -19.05 -11.73 -5.69
CA VAL A 103 -19.71 -11.30 -4.45
C VAL A 103 -20.75 -10.23 -4.71
N LYS A 104 -20.43 -9.23 -5.54
CA LYS A 104 -21.37 -8.18 -5.95
C LYS A 104 -22.62 -8.79 -6.59
N GLN A 105 -22.43 -9.74 -7.50
CA GLN A 105 -23.55 -10.43 -8.16
C GLN A 105 -24.45 -11.14 -7.15
N ALA A 106 -23.84 -11.88 -6.21
CA ALA A 106 -24.61 -12.58 -5.17
C ALA A 106 -25.41 -11.64 -4.28
N ILE A 107 -24.84 -10.50 -3.90
CA ILE A 107 -25.54 -9.47 -3.11
C ILE A 107 -26.72 -8.93 -3.90
N GLN A 108 -26.54 -8.65 -5.20
CA GLN A 108 -27.60 -8.15 -6.06
C GLN A 108 -28.74 -9.18 -6.23
N ASP A 109 -28.40 -10.45 -6.40
CA ASP A 109 -29.38 -11.53 -6.55
C ASP A 109 -30.17 -11.73 -5.26
N THR A 110 -29.49 -11.74 -4.12
CA THR A 110 -30.11 -11.82 -2.80
C THR A 110 -31.04 -10.62 -2.56
N SER A 111 -30.61 -9.42 -2.90
CA SER A 111 -31.45 -8.22 -2.77
C SER A 111 -32.73 -8.30 -3.62
N ARG A 112 -32.63 -8.87 -4.83
CA ARG A 112 -33.79 -9.12 -5.69
C ARG A 112 -34.72 -10.19 -5.13
N GLU A 113 -34.18 -11.26 -4.54
CA GLU A 113 -35.00 -12.30 -3.88
C GLU A 113 -35.77 -11.74 -2.68
N ILE A 114 -35.12 -10.94 -1.83
CA ILE A 114 -35.78 -10.26 -0.72
C ILE A 114 -36.94 -9.42 -1.21
N SER A 115 -36.73 -8.65 -2.29
CA SER A 115 -37.76 -7.76 -2.84
C SER A 115 -38.95 -8.51 -3.43
N LYS A 116 -38.72 -9.71 -3.98
CA LYS A 116 -39.77 -10.51 -4.63
C LYS A 116 -40.49 -11.47 -3.68
N ASN A 117 -39.73 -12.18 -2.86
CA ASN A 117 -40.19 -13.36 -2.12
C ASN A 117 -40.10 -13.17 -0.60
N HIS A 118 -39.53 -12.08 -0.11
CA HIS A 118 -39.22 -11.83 1.31
C HIS A 118 -38.47 -12.94 2.00
N THR A 119 -37.61 -13.66 1.22
CA THR A 119 -36.78 -14.79 1.69
C THR A 119 -35.32 -14.52 1.38
N VAL A 120 -34.43 -15.10 2.19
CA VAL A 120 -32.98 -15.03 1.99
C VAL A 120 -32.39 -16.42 2.09
N ASN A 121 -31.64 -16.83 1.06
CA ASN A 121 -30.88 -18.04 1.11
C ASN A 121 -29.47 -17.80 1.72
N TRP A 122 -29.42 -17.78 3.05
CA TRP A 122 -28.16 -17.54 3.79
C TRP A 122 -27.09 -18.57 3.50
N SER A 123 -27.46 -19.83 3.28
CA SER A 123 -26.52 -20.91 2.97
C SER A 123 -25.83 -20.70 1.64
N GLN A 124 -26.53 -20.20 0.63
CA GLN A 124 -25.95 -19.88 -0.68
C GLN A 124 -25.00 -18.71 -0.61
N MET A 125 -25.34 -17.66 0.13
CA MET A 125 -24.43 -16.53 0.36
C MET A 125 -23.16 -16.95 1.09
N LEU A 126 -23.27 -17.75 2.13
CA LEU A 126 -22.13 -18.25 2.88
C LEU A 126 -21.22 -19.12 1.99
N HIS A 127 -21.83 -20.00 1.19
CA HIS A 127 -21.09 -20.85 0.24
C HIS A 127 -20.30 -20.01 -0.78
N LEU A 128 -20.89 -18.94 -1.28
CA LEU A 128 -20.22 -18.05 -2.22
C LEU A 128 -19.01 -17.32 -1.58
N ILE A 129 -19.16 -16.85 -0.33
CA ILE A 129 -18.07 -16.26 0.43
C ILE A 129 -16.90 -17.25 0.59
N HIS A 130 -17.21 -18.52 0.87
CA HIS A 130 -16.19 -19.58 0.94
C HIS A 130 -15.53 -19.85 -0.41
N LEU A 131 -16.29 -19.94 -1.50
CA LEU A 131 -15.77 -20.17 -2.84
C LEU A 131 -14.84 -19.06 -3.31
N THR A 132 -15.15 -17.81 -2.99
CA THR A 132 -14.31 -16.65 -3.37
C THR A 132 -13.06 -16.49 -2.51
N GLY A 133 -12.91 -17.30 -1.45
CA GLY A 133 -11.79 -17.21 -0.52
C GLY A 133 -11.73 -15.90 0.26
N MET A 134 -12.79 -15.09 0.23
CA MET A 134 -12.86 -13.81 0.96
C MET A 134 -12.63 -13.98 2.45
N GLU A 135 -13.08 -15.08 3.02
CA GLU A 135 -12.86 -15.38 4.44
C GLU A 135 -11.38 -15.51 4.77
N LYS A 136 -10.61 -16.20 3.92
CA LYS A 136 -9.15 -16.32 4.07
C LYS A 136 -8.46 -14.96 3.89
N SER A 137 -8.90 -14.19 2.91
CA SER A 137 -8.35 -12.85 2.64
C SER A 137 -8.61 -11.89 3.81
N LEU A 138 -9.82 -11.86 4.35
CA LEU A 138 -10.16 -11.07 5.53
C LEU A 138 -9.38 -11.54 6.76
N LYS A 139 -9.33 -12.85 7.01
CA LYS A 139 -8.63 -13.43 8.15
C LYS A 139 -7.13 -13.18 8.09
N THR A 140 -6.52 -13.29 6.91
CA THR A 140 -5.10 -12.96 6.70
C THR A 140 -4.85 -11.47 6.83
N GLN A 141 -5.77 -10.61 6.37
CA GLN A 141 -5.68 -9.17 6.57
C GLN A 141 -5.78 -8.76 8.04
N TYR A 142 -6.64 -9.42 8.82
CA TYR A 142 -6.78 -9.18 10.25
C TYR A 142 -5.65 -9.80 11.08
N GLN A 143 -5.11 -10.94 10.68
CA GLN A 143 -4.00 -11.59 11.38
C GLN A 143 -2.66 -10.90 11.14
N ASN A 144 -2.46 -10.25 10.00
CA ASN A 144 -1.28 -9.42 9.74
C ASN A 144 -1.51 -7.99 10.22
N ALA A 145 -1.36 -7.77 11.52
CA ALA A 145 -1.39 -6.42 12.11
C ALA A 145 -0.39 -5.46 11.42
N SER A 146 0.71 -5.97 10.88
CA SER A 146 1.66 -5.21 10.06
C SER A 146 1.01 -4.70 8.75
N ASN A 147 0.16 -5.48 8.11
CA ASN A 147 -0.54 -5.08 6.89
C ASN A 147 -1.63 -4.05 7.16
N ILE A 148 -2.34 -4.16 8.29
CA ILE A 148 -3.31 -3.15 8.72
C ILE A 148 -2.59 -1.84 9.06
N SER A 149 -1.50 -1.92 9.80
CA SER A 149 -0.67 -0.76 10.12
C SER A 149 -0.06 -0.12 8.86
N ALA A 150 0.36 -0.92 7.88
CA ALA A 150 0.86 -0.42 6.60
C ALA A 150 -0.24 0.26 5.78
N ARG A 151 -1.46 -0.31 5.74
CA ARG A 151 -2.62 0.30 5.06
C ARG A 151 -3.13 1.56 5.76
N ILE A 152 -3.22 1.55 7.08
CA ILE A 152 -3.56 2.75 7.87
C ILE A 152 -2.52 3.85 7.61
N ARG A 153 -1.23 3.52 7.62
CA ARG A 153 -0.17 4.46 7.32
C ARG A 153 -0.21 4.97 5.87
N LEU A 154 -0.50 4.09 4.91
CA LEU A 154 -0.67 4.49 3.52
C LEU A 154 -1.87 5.44 3.39
N HIS A 155 -2.95 5.13 4.07
CA HIS A 155 -4.15 5.96 4.11
C HIS A 155 -3.87 7.31 4.77
N GLU A 156 -3.16 7.33 5.91
CA GLU A 156 -2.71 8.55 6.58
C GLU A 156 -1.72 9.36 5.72
N MET A 157 -0.91 8.66 4.90
CA MET A 157 0.05 9.29 3.99
C MET A 157 -0.64 10.02 2.82
N TYR A 158 -1.73 9.48 2.30
CA TYR A 158 -2.42 10.02 1.12
C TYR A 158 -3.74 10.74 1.43
N SER A 159 -4.24 10.63 2.66
CA SER A 159 -5.43 11.38 3.08
C SER A 159 -5.02 12.79 3.49
N GLN A 160 -5.46 13.78 2.72
CA GLN A 160 -5.38 15.19 3.12
C GLN A 160 -6.37 15.56 4.26
N ASN A 161 -7.23 14.64 4.64
CA ASN A 161 -8.12 14.80 5.79
C ASN A 161 -7.38 14.41 7.07
N GLN A 162 -7.09 15.41 7.88
CA GLN A 162 -6.57 15.23 9.25
C GLN A 162 -7.59 14.58 10.20
N THR A 163 -8.82 14.40 9.77
CA THR A 163 -9.89 13.69 10.47
C THR A 163 -10.02 12.31 9.84
N GLY A 164 -9.72 11.27 10.61
CA GLY A 164 -9.80 9.88 10.15
C GLY A 164 -11.14 9.56 9.48
N TRP A 165 -11.12 8.58 8.61
CA TRP A 165 -12.33 8.05 7.98
C TRP A 165 -13.22 7.42 9.05
N PHE A 166 -14.42 7.90 9.10
CA PHE A 166 -15.54 7.23 9.77
C PHE A 166 -16.27 6.34 8.79
#